data_951a490498b860e543fa8190c2f4a69e
#
_entry.id   951a490498b860e543fa8190c2f4a69e
#
_cell.length_a   1.000
_cell.length_b   1.000
_cell.length_c   1.000
_cell.angle_alpha   90.00
_cell.angle_beta   90.00
_cell.angle_gamma   90.00
#
_symmetry.space_group_name_H-M   'P 1'
#
loop_
_entity.id
_entity.type
_entity.pdbx_description
1 polymer ?
#
loop_
_entity_poly.entity_id
_entity_poly.type
_entity_poly.pdbx_seq_one_letter_code
_entity_poly.pdbx_strand_id
1 'polypeptide(L)'
;LNKASAVIIGAGPAGLRAAEVIAHKGIRTTIFDQKASPGRKFLVAGRGGLNITHSEPIEEFAKRYDFPERWSALLKQFSPDDLRRWFGKLGVETFVGTSGRVFPRNIRTPMILELWMERLDALGVDFQVGRRFHQMLGNGPYDLVFQRGTKYQLVTADAVVFALGGASWPQTGSDALWVEEFRRLGVPMKEFVAANVGWDHSWSESFLSVADGKPLKNLVVTCADRAVKGELMITKYGLEGGALYQLTRELRGCPEIEIDFKPGSTPAELRKRLRGEGSIKEQVVRTWRLSAASAALIEEVSHPKTVSDWISGVKVCRIVLERPRPISEAISSAGGVPWDQLTDDLMLRSFAGVFCAGEMIDWEAPTGGYLMQGCFVTGTIAGEGAAKWIAKGH
;
A
#
# COMPACT_ATOMS: atom_id res chain seq x y z
N LEU A 1 -23.69 17.89 -31.27
CA LEU A 1 -22.84 18.31 -30.15
C LEU A 1 -22.13 17.08 -29.61
N ASN A 2 -20.80 16.98 -29.78
CA ASN A 2 -20.00 15.92 -29.16
C ASN A 2 -20.21 16.03 -27.65
N LYS A 3 -20.68 14.95 -27.01
CA LYS A 3 -20.77 14.91 -25.56
C LYS A 3 -19.36 14.98 -24.99
N ALA A 4 -19.14 15.87 -24.03
CA ALA A 4 -17.89 16.00 -23.32
C ALA A 4 -17.45 14.65 -22.74
N SER A 5 -16.15 14.39 -22.76
CA SER A 5 -15.58 13.08 -22.48
C SER A 5 -14.46 13.16 -21.46
N ALA A 6 -14.42 12.17 -20.59
CA ALA A 6 -13.31 11.93 -19.66
C ALA A 6 -12.55 10.66 -20.06
N VAL A 7 -11.24 10.76 -20.03
CA VAL A 7 -10.34 9.61 -20.19
C VAL A 7 -9.61 9.34 -18.87
N ILE A 8 -9.68 8.08 -18.45
CA ILE A 8 -8.97 7.57 -17.28
C ILE A 8 -7.82 6.68 -17.75
N ILE A 9 -6.62 6.87 -17.22
CA ILE A 9 -5.44 6.11 -17.59
C ILE A 9 -4.96 5.30 -16.40
N GLY A 10 -5.17 3.99 -16.45
CA GLY A 10 -4.94 3.02 -15.40
C GLY A 10 -6.23 2.46 -14.81
N ALA A 11 -6.45 1.16 -14.96
CA ALA A 11 -7.60 0.42 -14.44
C ALA A 11 -7.31 -0.24 -13.09
N GLY A 12 -6.53 0.40 -12.22
CA GLY A 12 -6.36 0.07 -10.81
C GLY A 12 -7.53 0.61 -9.96
N PRO A 13 -7.56 0.35 -8.63
CA PRO A 13 -8.66 0.78 -7.76
C PRO A 13 -8.97 2.29 -7.84
N ALA A 14 -7.94 3.14 -7.92
CA ALA A 14 -8.13 4.59 -8.04
C ALA A 14 -8.78 4.98 -9.37
N GLY A 15 -8.33 4.40 -10.50
CA GLY A 15 -8.88 4.69 -11.82
C GLY A 15 -10.29 4.16 -12.00
N LEU A 16 -10.57 2.92 -11.55
CA LEU A 16 -11.91 2.33 -11.57
C LEU A 16 -12.89 3.17 -10.75
N ARG A 17 -12.44 3.65 -9.56
CA ARG A 17 -13.26 4.51 -8.72
C ARG A 17 -13.52 5.87 -9.34
N ALA A 18 -12.51 6.51 -9.94
CA ALA A 18 -12.67 7.79 -10.65
C ALA A 18 -13.66 7.65 -11.83
N ALA A 19 -13.53 6.59 -12.61
CA ALA A 19 -14.43 6.31 -13.73
C ALA A 19 -15.88 6.14 -13.26
N GLU A 20 -16.11 5.38 -12.18
CA GLU A 20 -17.44 5.21 -11.59
C GLU A 20 -18.07 6.55 -11.20
N VAL A 21 -17.30 7.42 -10.52
CA VAL A 21 -17.76 8.74 -10.09
C VAL A 21 -18.15 9.61 -11.28
N ILE A 22 -17.33 9.64 -12.32
CA ILE A 22 -17.57 10.45 -13.53
C ILE A 22 -18.77 9.92 -14.31
N ALA A 23 -18.84 8.60 -14.52
CA ALA A 23 -19.94 7.97 -15.28
C ALA A 23 -21.30 8.12 -14.60
N HIS A 24 -21.34 8.12 -13.24
CA HIS A 24 -22.57 8.44 -12.49
C HIS A 24 -23.12 9.85 -12.76
N LYS A 25 -22.31 10.77 -13.26
CA LYS A 25 -22.75 12.12 -13.69
C LYS A 25 -23.21 12.15 -15.15
N GLY A 26 -23.30 11.01 -15.83
CA GLY A 26 -23.72 10.90 -17.22
C GLY A 26 -22.68 11.36 -18.24
N ILE A 27 -21.42 11.51 -17.83
CA ILE A 27 -20.30 11.90 -18.67
C ILE A 27 -19.74 10.65 -19.37
N ARG A 28 -19.47 10.76 -20.68
CA ARG A 28 -18.84 9.67 -21.44
C ARG A 28 -17.45 9.40 -20.88
N THR A 29 -17.22 8.18 -20.44
CA THR A 29 -16.01 7.79 -19.71
C THR A 29 -15.35 6.60 -20.38
N THR A 30 -14.05 6.72 -20.69
CA THR A 30 -13.24 5.63 -21.25
C THR A 30 -12.04 5.38 -20.36
N ILE A 31 -11.79 4.11 -20.00
CA ILE A 31 -10.60 3.69 -19.24
C ILE A 31 -9.60 3.03 -20.19
N PHE A 32 -8.36 3.49 -20.17
CA PHE A 32 -7.21 2.86 -20.82
C PHE A 32 -6.33 2.16 -19.81
N ASP A 33 -5.91 0.92 -20.12
CA ASP A 33 -4.94 0.19 -19.31
C ASP A 33 -3.94 -0.56 -20.18
N GLN A 34 -2.67 -0.57 -19.78
CA GLN A 34 -1.62 -1.28 -20.51
C GLN A 34 -1.73 -2.81 -20.42
N LYS A 35 -2.37 -3.33 -19.38
CA LYS A 35 -2.57 -4.78 -19.19
C LYS A 35 -3.82 -5.25 -19.92
N ALA A 36 -3.88 -6.55 -20.18
CA ALA A 36 -5.02 -7.17 -20.86
C ALA A 36 -6.29 -7.29 -20.00
N SER A 37 -6.19 -7.02 -18.69
CA SER A 37 -7.33 -7.06 -17.77
C SER A 37 -7.18 -5.99 -16.67
N PRO A 38 -8.27 -5.33 -16.27
CA PRO A 38 -8.27 -4.35 -15.17
C PRO A 38 -8.01 -4.99 -13.79
N GLY A 39 -7.71 -4.18 -12.79
CA GLY A 39 -7.69 -4.57 -11.39
C GLY A 39 -6.57 -5.55 -10.99
N ARG A 40 -5.49 -5.71 -11.77
CA ARG A 40 -4.48 -6.76 -11.50
C ARG A 40 -3.83 -6.65 -10.13
N LYS A 41 -3.42 -5.44 -9.70
CA LYS A 41 -2.84 -5.23 -8.37
C LYS A 41 -3.88 -5.45 -7.26
N PHE A 42 -5.14 -5.09 -7.50
CA PHE A 42 -6.27 -5.38 -6.61
C PHE A 42 -6.44 -6.90 -6.39
N LEU A 43 -6.37 -7.70 -7.45
CA LEU A 43 -6.43 -9.16 -7.36
C LEU A 43 -5.27 -9.76 -6.58
N VAL A 44 -4.06 -9.23 -6.75
CA VAL A 44 -2.88 -9.67 -5.99
C VAL A 44 -3.02 -9.32 -4.51
N ALA A 45 -3.46 -8.11 -4.19
CA ALA A 45 -3.69 -7.68 -2.81
C ALA A 45 -4.70 -8.56 -2.06
N GLY A 46 -5.60 -9.22 -2.79
CA GLY A 46 -6.61 -10.11 -2.22
C GLY A 46 -6.18 -11.55 -1.96
N ARG A 47 -4.97 -11.97 -2.32
CA ARG A 47 -4.53 -13.39 -2.20
C ARG A 47 -4.49 -13.90 -0.75
N GLY A 48 -4.14 -13.06 0.21
CA GLY A 48 -4.12 -13.38 1.64
C GLY A 48 -5.35 -12.92 2.42
N GLY A 49 -6.41 -12.46 1.73
CA GLY A 49 -7.57 -11.79 2.29
C GLY A 49 -7.52 -10.28 2.01
N LEU A 50 -8.53 -9.80 1.28
CA LEU A 50 -8.61 -8.40 0.86
C LEU A 50 -8.92 -7.49 2.06
N ASN A 51 -7.90 -6.83 2.58
CA ASN A 51 -8.09 -5.78 3.57
C ASN A 51 -8.41 -4.47 2.85
N ILE A 52 -9.64 -3.96 3.04
CA ILE A 52 -10.14 -2.80 2.29
C ILE A 52 -9.94 -1.47 3.02
N THR A 53 -10.03 -1.48 4.34
CA THR A 53 -9.87 -0.29 5.20
C THR A 53 -9.64 -0.73 6.65
N HIS A 54 -9.64 0.23 7.58
CA HIS A 54 -9.50 -0.01 9.01
C HIS A 54 -10.63 0.72 9.77
N SER A 55 -11.03 0.21 10.94
CA SER A 55 -12.13 0.74 11.73
C SER A 55 -11.73 1.74 12.81
N GLU A 56 -10.46 2.16 12.84
CA GLU A 56 -10.00 3.16 13.81
C GLU A 56 -10.61 4.55 13.49
N PRO A 57 -10.70 5.45 14.48
CA PRO A 57 -11.16 6.82 14.27
C PRO A 57 -10.39 7.54 13.17
N ILE A 58 -11.04 8.45 12.42
CA ILE A 58 -10.43 9.15 11.27
C ILE A 58 -9.15 9.89 11.67
N GLU A 59 -9.10 10.48 12.85
CA GLU A 59 -7.96 11.21 13.36
C GLU A 59 -6.72 10.31 13.53
N GLU A 60 -6.92 9.08 14.02
CA GLU A 60 -5.85 8.08 14.14
C GLU A 60 -5.52 7.46 12.76
N PHE A 61 -6.54 7.25 11.93
CA PHE A 61 -6.38 6.74 10.58
C PHE A 61 -5.51 7.68 9.72
N ALA A 62 -5.75 8.99 9.79
CA ALA A 62 -4.98 9.99 9.04
C ALA A 62 -3.50 10.01 9.43
N LYS A 63 -3.17 9.73 10.70
CA LYS A 63 -1.79 9.66 11.21
C LYS A 63 -0.99 8.49 10.62
N ARG A 64 -1.66 7.51 9.99
CA ARG A 64 -1.00 6.40 9.31
C ARG A 64 -0.33 6.80 8.01
N TYR A 65 -0.78 7.90 7.41
CA TYR A 65 -0.18 8.46 6.20
C TYR A 65 0.89 9.51 6.55
N ASP A 66 1.74 9.81 5.57
CA ASP A 66 2.45 11.09 5.56
C ASP A 66 1.45 12.24 5.37
N PHE A 67 1.78 13.44 5.85
CA PHE A 67 0.89 14.61 5.80
C PHE A 67 -0.51 14.37 6.42
N PRO A 68 -0.60 14.02 7.73
CA PRO A 68 -1.86 13.62 8.38
C PRO A 68 -2.98 14.64 8.26
N GLU A 69 -2.67 15.94 8.28
CA GLU A 69 -3.64 17.02 8.15
C GLU A 69 -4.34 17.00 6.79
N ARG A 70 -3.57 16.81 5.70
CA ARG A 70 -4.10 16.66 4.35
C ARG A 70 -4.99 15.42 4.25
N TRP A 71 -4.51 14.29 4.75
CA TRP A 71 -5.27 13.06 4.73
C TRP A 71 -6.54 13.12 5.58
N SER A 72 -6.52 13.85 6.69
CA SER A 72 -7.75 14.12 7.47
C SER A 72 -8.80 14.85 6.64
N ALA A 73 -8.41 15.83 5.82
CA ALA A 73 -9.32 16.55 4.93
C ALA A 73 -9.84 15.66 3.79
N LEU A 74 -8.98 14.83 3.19
CA LEU A 74 -9.36 13.89 2.12
C LEU A 74 -10.29 12.79 2.64
N LEU A 75 -9.99 12.19 3.78
CA LEU A 75 -10.79 11.14 4.41
C LEU A 75 -12.19 11.61 4.86
N LYS A 76 -12.36 12.90 5.15
CA LYS A 76 -13.70 13.48 5.40
C LYS A 76 -14.57 13.53 4.14
N GLN A 77 -13.98 13.54 2.95
CA GLN A 77 -14.72 13.51 1.69
C GLN A 77 -15.12 12.07 1.29
N PHE A 78 -14.32 11.08 1.66
CA PHE A 78 -14.64 9.66 1.44
C PHE A 78 -14.02 8.81 2.57
N SER A 79 -14.79 8.59 3.62
CA SER A 79 -14.37 7.94 4.86
C SER A 79 -14.26 6.40 4.73
N PRO A 80 -13.64 5.72 5.72
CA PRO A 80 -13.69 4.26 5.84
C PRO A 80 -15.13 3.70 5.83
N ASP A 81 -16.09 4.40 6.44
CA ASP A 81 -17.48 4.01 6.42
C ASP A 81 -18.14 4.23 5.05
N ASP A 82 -17.72 5.25 4.30
CA ASP A 82 -18.16 5.43 2.91
C ASP A 82 -17.67 4.26 2.04
N LEU A 83 -16.43 3.81 2.23
CA LEU A 83 -15.92 2.65 1.51
C LEU A 83 -16.71 1.39 1.87
N ARG A 84 -17.02 1.15 3.14
CA ARG A 84 -17.85 0.03 3.55
C ARG A 84 -19.26 0.10 2.95
N ARG A 85 -19.86 1.30 2.93
CA ARG A 85 -21.16 1.53 2.27
C ARG A 85 -21.10 1.27 0.76
N TRP A 86 -19.98 1.66 0.12
CA TRP A 86 -19.77 1.39 -1.29
C TRP A 86 -19.71 -0.11 -1.58
N PHE A 87 -18.99 -0.90 -0.76
CA PHE A 87 -19.00 -2.37 -0.84
C PHE A 87 -20.40 -2.94 -0.63
N GLY A 88 -21.15 -2.45 0.34
CA GLY A 88 -22.54 -2.84 0.56
C GLY A 88 -23.45 -2.58 -0.65
N LYS A 89 -23.29 -1.43 -1.30
CA LYS A 89 -24.01 -1.11 -2.56
C LYS A 89 -23.57 -2.00 -3.74
N LEU A 90 -22.40 -2.60 -3.68
CA LEU A 90 -21.92 -3.60 -4.63
C LEU A 90 -22.47 -5.01 -4.32
N GLY A 91 -23.24 -5.17 -3.23
CA GLY A 91 -23.73 -6.46 -2.77
C GLY A 91 -22.73 -7.22 -1.89
N VAL A 92 -21.66 -6.57 -1.43
CA VAL A 92 -20.58 -7.18 -0.65
C VAL A 92 -20.64 -6.72 0.80
N GLU A 93 -21.02 -7.63 1.70
CA GLU A 93 -20.93 -7.39 3.13
C GLU A 93 -19.48 -7.30 3.62
N THR A 94 -19.26 -6.50 4.66
CA THR A 94 -17.93 -6.33 5.28
C THR A 94 -17.98 -6.58 6.77
N PHE A 95 -16.88 -7.09 7.35
CA PHE A 95 -16.74 -7.27 8.79
C PHE A 95 -15.42 -6.68 9.30
N VAL A 96 -15.40 -6.34 10.57
CA VAL A 96 -14.19 -5.87 11.26
C VAL A 96 -13.52 -7.07 11.94
N GLY A 97 -12.27 -7.32 11.62
CA GLY A 97 -11.44 -8.32 12.29
C GLY A 97 -10.96 -7.84 13.67
N THR A 98 -10.38 -8.74 14.45
CA THR A 98 -9.91 -8.45 15.82
C THR A 98 -8.83 -7.37 15.90
N SER A 99 -8.12 -7.13 14.81
CA SER A 99 -7.09 -6.08 14.70
C SER A 99 -7.63 -4.72 14.20
N GLY A 100 -8.94 -4.56 14.05
CA GLY A 100 -9.56 -3.37 13.46
C GLY A 100 -9.56 -3.34 11.94
N ARG A 101 -8.89 -4.25 11.26
CA ARG A 101 -8.90 -4.37 9.80
C ARG A 101 -10.27 -4.79 9.28
N VAL A 102 -10.69 -4.22 8.18
CA VAL A 102 -11.98 -4.49 7.55
C VAL A 102 -11.82 -5.38 6.32
N PHE A 103 -12.60 -6.44 6.24
CA PHE A 103 -12.56 -7.43 5.18
C PHE A 103 -13.94 -7.67 4.56
N PRO A 104 -14.04 -8.00 3.27
CA PRO A 104 -15.24 -8.56 2.67
C PRO A 104 -15.59 -9.91 3.31
N ARG A 105 -16.90 -10.18 3.49
CA ARG A 105 -17.41 -11.41 4.09
C ARG A 105 -17.76 -12.44 3.02
N ASN A 106 -17.22 -13.65 3.14
CA ASN A 106 -17.60 -14.82 2.33
C ASN A 106 -17.53 -14.65 0.81
N ILE A 107 -16.69 -13.71 0.32
CA ILE A 107 -16.53 -13.47 -1.11
C ILE A 107 -15.03 -13.34 -1.46
N ARG A 108 -14.62 -13.88 -2.59
CA ARG A 108 -13.25 -13.79 -3.09
C ARG A 108 -13.05 -12.54 -3.93
N THR A 109 -11.85 -12.00 -3.92
CA THR A 109 -11.48 -10.77 -4.64
C THR A 109 -11.82 -10.77 -6.13
N PRO A 110 -11.66 -11.87 -6.90
CA PRO A 110 -12.08 -11.89 -8.30
C PRO A 110 -13.57 -11.61 -8.50
N MET A 111 -14.43 -12.17 -7.65
CA MET A 111 -15.87 -11.93 -7.72
C MET A 111 -16.25 -10.47 -7.39
N ILE A 112 -15.51 -9.85 -6.44
CA ILE A 112 -15.71 -8.42 -6.13
C ILE A 112 -15.36 -7.56 -7.34
N LEU A 113 -14.25 -7.88 -8.01
CA LEU A 113 -13.86 -7.16 -9.23
C LEU A 113 -14.89 -7.35 -10.34
N GLU A 114 -15.41 -8.55 -10.53
CA GLU A 114 -16.45 -8.86 -11.51
C GLU A 114 -17.71 -8.02 -11.27
N LEU A 115 -18.25 -7.99 -10.06
CA LEU A 115 -19.38 -7.13 -9.68
C LEU A 115 -19.10 -5.64 -9.95
N TRP A 116 -17.85 -5.20 -9.70
CA TRP A 116 -17.48 -3.81 -9.97
C TRP A 116 -17.43 -3.53 -11.47
N MET A 117 -16.89 -4.46 -12.26
CA MET A 117 -16.85 -4.35 -13.72
C MET A 117 -18.26 -4.33 -14.32
N GLU A 118 -19.17 -5.20 -13.87
CA GLU A 118 -20.59 -5.19 -14.28
C GLU A 118 -21.28 -3.85 -13.98
N ARG A 119 -21.00 -3.26 -12.80
CA ARG A 119 -21.50 -1.92 -12.46
C ARG A 119 -20.97 -0.84 -13.40
N LEU A 120 -19.67 -0.88 -13.72
CA LEU A 120 -19.07 0.09 -14.63
C LEU A 120 -19.60 -0.05 -16.06
N ASP A 121 -19.82 -1.28 -16.52
CA ASP A 121 -20.46 -1.57 -17.80
C ASP A 121 -21.90 -1.02 -17.84
N ALA A 122 -22.70 -1.26 -16.81
CA ALA A 122 -24.06 -0.73 -16.68
C ALA A 122 -24.10 0.82 -16.67
N LEU A 123 -23.02 1.48 -16.24
CA LEU A 123 -22.85 2.93 -16.32
C LEU A 123 -22.35 3.42 -17.70
N GLY A 124 -22.09 2.51 -18.64
CA GLY A 124 -21.60 2.82 -19.97
C GLY A 124 -20.11 3.20 -20.03
N VAL A 125 -19.30 2.74 -19.08
CA VAL A 125 -17.85 2.95 -19.11
C VAL A 125 -17.22 2.06 -20.17
N ASP A 126 -16.48 2.65 -21.12
CA ASP A 126 -15.73 1.94 -22.15
C ASP A 126 -14.34 1.51 -21.64
N PHE A 127 -13.93 0.27 -21.91
CA PHE A 127 -12.64 -0.28 -21.51
C PHE A 127 -11.73 -0.55 -22.71
N GLN A 128 -10.59 0.13 -22.76
CA GLN A 128 -9.56 0.00 -23.79
C GLN A 128 -8.29 -0.62 -23.18
N VAL A 129 -8.30 -1.95 -23.03
CA VAL A 129 -7.20 -2.71 -22.43
C VAL A 129 -6.10 -3.06 -23.44
N GLY A 130 -4.89 -3.37 -22.92
CA GLY A 130 -3.71 -3.64 -23.76
C GLY A 130 -3.21 -2.40 -24.49
N ARG A 131 -3.48 -1.21 -23.95
CA ARG A 131 -3.09 0.08 -24.54
C ARG A 131 -2.29 0.87 -23.53
N ARG A 132 -1.00 0.99 -23.80
CA ARG A 132 -0.07 1.72 -22.95
C ARG A 132 -0.15 3.21 -23.25
N PHE A 133 -0.31 4.04 -22.23
CA PHE A 133 -0.12 5.48 -22.34
C PHE A 133 1.32 5.78 -22.76
N HIS A 134 1.48 6.62 -23.77
CA HIS A 134 2.77 6.99 -24.33
C HIS A 134 3.05 8.49 -24.15
N GLN A 135 2.09 9.36 -24.48
CA GLN A 135 2.31 10.81 -24.48
C GLN A 135 1.00 11.58 -24.35
N MET A 136 1.08 12.77 -23.73
CA MET A 136 0.02 13.78 -23.71
C MET A 136 0.47 15.02 -24.46
N LEU A 137 -0.40 15.54 -25.31
CA LEU A 137 -0.17 16.72 -26.15
C LEU A 137 -1.29 17.76 -25.95
N GLY A 138 -1.00 19.02 -26.29
CA GLY A 138 -1.97 20.12 -26.22
C GLY A 138 -2.06 20.78 -24.84
N ASN A 139 -2.94 21.79 -24.75
CA ASN A 139 -3.17 22.57 -23.54
C ASN A 139 -4.66 22.56 -23.10
N GLY A 140 -5.43 21.58 -23.60
CA GLY A 140 -6.86 21.39 -23.41
C GLY A 140 -7.71 21.86 -24.62
N PRO A 141 -8.59 21.00 -25.14
CA PRO A 141 -8.66 19.54 -24.90
C PRO A 141 -7.33 18.85 -25.17
N TYR A 142 -7.07 17.73 -24.43
CA TYR A 142 -5.80 17.02 -24.52
C TYR A 142 -5.85 15.87 -25.52
N ASP A 143 -4.81 15.75 -26.34
CA ASP A 143 -4.58 14.61 -27.21
C ASP A 143 -3.67 13.61 -26.51
N LEU A 144 -4.23 12.43 -26.24
CA LEU A 144 -3.56 11.31 -25.55
C LEU A 144 -3.13 10.27 -26.56
N VAL A 145 -1.86 9.94 -26.56
CA VAL A 145 -1.29 8.92 -27.44
C VAL A 145 -1.16 7.61 -26.67
N PHE A 146 -1.78 6.56 -27.19
CA PHE A 146 -1.70 5.20 -26.67
C PHE A 146 -0.99 4.27 -27.64
N GLN A 147 -0.19 3.34 -27.12
CA GLN A 147 0.52 2.33 -27.89
C GLN A 147 -0.07 0.93 -27.67
N ARG A 148 -0.26 0.19 -28.77
CA ARG A 148 -0.60 -1.23 -28.77
C ARG A 148 0.30 -1.96 -29.77
N GLY A 149 1.29 -2.72 -29.28
CA GLY A 149 2.34 -3.26 -30.13
C GLY A 149 3.12 -2.15 -30.85
N THR A 150 3.12 -2.18 -32.19
CA THR A 150 3.76 -1.15 -33.03
C THR A 150 2.80 -0.01 -33.45
N LYS A 151 1.51 -0.10 -33.10
CA LYS A 151 0.51 0.89 -33.52
C LYS A 151 0.26 1.93 -32.44
N TYR A 152 0.05 3.17 -32.88
CA TYR A 152 -0.34 4.29 -32.03
C TYR A 152 -1.80 4.69 -32.31
N GLN A 153 -2.48 5.11 -31.26
CA GLN A 153 -3.84 5.62 -31.30
C GLN A 153 -3.87 6.97 -30.61
N LEU A 154 -4.47 7.98 -31.25
CA LEU A 154 -4.75 9.28 -30.69
C LEU A 154 -6.18 9.31 -30.16
N VAL A 155 -6.37 9.87 -28.97
CA VAL A 155 -7.68 10.07 -28.33
C VAL A 155 -7.72 11.45 -27.70
N THR A 156 -8.70 12.25 -28.07
CA THR A 156 -8.91 13.58 -27.47
C THR A 156 -9.86 13.49 -26.28
N ALA A 157 -9.56 14.20 -25.19
CA ALA A 157 -10.35 14.24 -23.97
C ALA A 157 -10.48 15.66 -23.41
N ASP A 158 -11.67 16.00 -22.88
CA ASP A 158 -11.93 17.27 -22.21
C ASP A 158 -11.44 17.28 -20.76
N ALA A 159 -11.37 16.10 -20.13
CA ALA A 159 -10.72 15.88 -18.85
C ALA A 159 -9.97 14.56 -18.83
N VAL A 160 -8.84 14.52 -18.11
CA VAL A 160 -7.97 13.36 -17.98
C VAL A 160 -7.74 13.03 -16.52
N VAL A 161 -7.91 11.76 -16.12
CA VAL A 161 -7.51 11.28 -14.80
C VAL A 161 -6.41 10.26 -14.96
N PHE A 162 -5.20 10.59 -14.52
CA PHE A 162 -4.10 9.65 -14.41
C PHE A 162 -4.20 8.85 -13.11
N ALA A 163 -4.18 7.53 -13.20
CA ALA A 163 -4.22 6.57 -12.09
C ALA A 163 -3.20 5.43 -12.34
N LEU A 164 -1.98 5.83 -12.70
CA LEU A 164 -0.95 4.95 -13.25
C LEU A 164 -0.20 4.12 -12.19
N GLY A 165 -0.51 4.33 -10.91
CA GLY A 165 0.13 3.63 -9.79
C GLY A 165 1.57 4.08 -9.54
N GLY A 166 2.21 3.44 -8.56
CA GLY A 166 3.61 3.69 -8.21
C GLY A 166 4.59 2.79 -8.98
N ALA A 167 5.67 2.37 -8.30
CA ALA A 167 6.76 1.57 -8.88
C ALA A 167 6.83 0.12 -8.37
N SER A 168 5.92 -0.28 -7.49
CA SER A 168 5.91 -1.63 -6.91
C SER A 168 5.07 -2.61 -7.72
N TRP A 169 5.54 -3.87 -7.85
CA TRP A 169 4.87 -4.93 -8.63
C TRP A 169 4.69 -4.58 -10.12
N PRO A 170 5.77 -4.31 -10.88
CA PRO A 170 5.70 -3.89 -12.27
C PRO A 170 4.97 -4.89 -13.18
N GLN A 171 4.97 -6.19 -12.84
CA GLN A 171 4.21 -7.22 -13.54
C GLN A 171 2.69 -6.98 -13.50
N THR A 172 2.17 -6.20 -12.54
CA THR A 172 0.76 -5.83 -12.46
C THR A 172 0.39 -4.57 -13.25
N GLY A 173 1.39 -3.83 -13.74
CA GLY A 173 1.22 -2.58 -14.48
C GLY A 173 1.67 -1.33 -13.72
N SER A 174 2.13 -1.47 -12.48
CA SER A 174 2.66 -0.36 -11.66
C SER A 174 4.19 -0.31 -11.83
N ASP A 175 4.66 0.17 -12.98
CA ASP A 175 6.07 0.09 -13.43
C ASP A 175 6.80 1.44 -13.44
N ALA A 176 6.11 2.52 -13.05
CA ALA A 176 6.60 3.90 -13.02
C ALA A 176 7.15 4.45 -14.36
N LEU A 177 6.97 3.76 -15.49
CA LEU A 177 7.50 4.21 -16.79
C LEU A 177 6.84 5.52 -17.29
N TRP A 178 5.71 5.88 -16.74
CA TRP A 178 5.02 7.14 -16.98
C TRP A 178 5.75 8.37 -16.44
N VAL A 179 6.68 8.19 -15.51
CA VAL A 179 7.43 9.29 -14.86
C VAL A 179 8.22 10.12 -15.87
N GLU A 180 8.78 9.46 -16.90
CA GLU A 180 9.54 10.17 -17.94
C GLU A 180 8.66 11.15 -18.72
N GLU A 181 7.42 10.76 -19.03
CA GLU A 181 6.48 11.65 -19.71
C GLU A 181 6.09 12.85 -18.83
N PHE A 182 5.85 12.62 -17.53
CA PHE A 182 5.55 13.72 -16.60
C PHE A 182 6.73 14.69 -16.46
N ARG A 183 7.97 14.16 -16.42
CA ARG A 183 9.18 15.01 -16.45
C ARG A 183 9.28 15.81 -17.76
N ARG A 184 9.00 15.18 -18.91
CA ARG A 184 8.96 15.86 -20.22
C ARG A 184 7.92 17.00 -20.24
N LEU A 185 6.80 16.80 -19.56
CA LEU A 185 5.75 17.82 -19.39
C LEU A 185 6.13 18.91 -18.38
N GLY A 186 7.30 18.82 -17.74
CA GLY A 186 7.75 19.79 -16.74
C GLY A 186 7.09 19.64 -15.36
N VAL A 187 6.42 18.52 -15.09
CA VAL A 187 5.87 18.23 -13.76
C VAL A 187 7.00 17.74 -12.86
N PRO A 188 7.28 18.41 -11.73
CA PRO A 188 8.23 17.91 -10.74
C PRO A 188 7.85 16.53 -10.24
N MET A 189 8.85 15.65 -10.05
CA MET A 189 8.63 14.27 -9.62
C MET A 189 9.55 13.93 -8.46
N LYS A 190 9.02 13.32 -7.42
CA LYS A 190 9.81 12.64 -6.39
C LYS A 190 10.19 11.24 -6.85
N GLU A 191 11.41 10.84 -6.59
CA GLU A 191 11.86 9.48 -6.90
C GLU A 191 11.08 8.44 -6.09
N PHE A 192 10.76 7.33 -6.73
CA PHE A 192 10.10 6.23 -6.05
C PHE A 192 11.09 5.45 -5.19
N VAL A 193 10.69 5.21 -3.94
CA VAL A 193 11.39 4.34 -3.00
C VAL A 193 10.46 3.25 -2.51
N ALA A 194 11.03 2.10 -2.14
CA ALA A 194 10.27 0.97 -1.61
C ALA A 194 9.58 1.33 -0.28
N ALA A 195 8.31 0.97 -0.16
CA ALA A 195 7.53 1.06 1.06
C ALA A 195 6.82 -0.27 1.34
N ASN A 196 6.60 -0.61 2.61
CA ASN A 196 6.05 -1.91 2.99
C ASN A 196 6.84 -3.07 2.39
N VAL A 197 8.12 -3.13 2.71
CA VAL A 197 9.08 -4.03 2.07
C VAL A 197 9.91 -4.79 3.12
N GLY A 198 10.38 -5.99 2.77
CA GLY A 198 11.36 -6.72 3.55
C GLY A 198 12.74 -6.06 3.52
N TRP A 199 13.59 -6.42 4.45
CA TRP A 199 14.94 -5.88 4.58
C TRP A 199 15.96 -7.03 4.61
N ASP A 200 17.06 -6.83 3.91
CA ASP A 200 18.18 -7.77 3.88
C ASP A 200 18.90 -7.79 5.23
N HIS A 201 19.32 -8.98 5.62
CA HIS A 201 20.22 -9.26 6.73
C HIS A 201 20.89 -10.62 6.51
N SER A 202 22.18 -10.70 6.77
CA SER A 202 22.96 -11.91 6.57
C SER A 202 22.88 -12.83 7.81
N TRP A 203 22.24 -13.98 7.64
CA TRP A 203 22.10 -15.02 8.67
C TRP A 203 23.12 -16.13 8.54
N SER A 204 23.48 -16.77 9.66
CA SER A 204 24.23 -18.02 9.61
C SER A 204 23.38 -19.18 9.05
N GLU A 205 24.03 -20.16 8.41
CA GLU A 205 23.35 -21.37 7.90
C GLU A 205 22.68 -22.17 9.03
N SER A 206 23.35 -22.23 10.21
CA SER A 206 22.81 -22.90 11.39
C SER A 206 21.51 -22.26 11.89
N PHE A 207 21.42 -20.93 11.87
CA PHE A 207 20.20 -20.21 12.21
C PHE A 207 19.10 -20.46 11.18
N LEU A 208 19.38 -20.34 9.89
CA LEU A 208 18.41 -20.57 8.83
C LEU A 208 17.84 -21.98 8.84
N SER A 209 18.65 -23.00 9.21
CA SER A 209 18.17 -24.38 9.32
C SER A 209 17.00 -24.56 10.31
N VAL A 210 16.90 -23.67 11.31
CA VAL A 210 15.87 -23.67 12.34
C VAL A 210 14.75 -22.68 12.06
N ALA A 211 15.09 -21.50 11.53
CA ALA A 211 14.25 -20.33 11.59
C ALA A 211 13.68 -19.86 10.23
N ASP A 212 14.23 -20.30 9.09
CA ASP A 212 13.74 -19.89 7.75
C ASP A 212 12.26 -20.20 7.57
N GLY A 213 11.51 -19.20 7.07
CA GLY A 213 10.07 -19.26 6.85
C GLY A 213 9.24 -19.32 8.14
N LYS A 214 9.83 -19.05 9.32
CA LYS A 214 9.10 -19.10 10.58
C LYS A 214 8.66 -17.71 11.04
N PRO A 215 7.38 -17.57 11.48
CA PRO A 215 6.88 -16.31 12.02
C PRO A 215 7.33 -16.10 13.47
N LEU A 216 7.66 -14.86 13.79
CA LEU A 216 7.86 -14.36 15.15
C LEU A 216 6.61 -13.55 15.53
N LYS A 217 5.86 -14.01 16.52
CA LYS A 217 4.54 -13.44 16.86
C LYS A 217 4.55 -12.74 18.21
N ASN A 218 3.56 -11.83 18.40
CA ASN A 218 3.34 -11.11 19.65
C ASN A 218 4.56 -10.29 20.11
N LEU A 219 5.21 -9.62 19.18
CA LEU A 219 6.38 -8.78 19.39
C LEU A 219 6.01 -7.32 19.58
N VAL A 220 6.90 -6.58 20.20
CA VAL A 220 7.06 -5.15 19.95
C VAL A 220 8.39 -4.95 19.23
N VAL A 221 8.33 -4.26 18.09
CA VAL A 221 9.50 -3.90 17.28
C VAL A 221 9.66 -2.40 17.33
N THR A 222 10.83 -1.93 17.70
CA THR A 222 11.16 -0.51 17.79
C THR A 222 12.21 -0.15 16.76
N CYS A 223 12.02 0.97 16.06
CA CYS A 223 13.01 1.60 15.20
C CYS A 223 13.02 3.09 15.51
N ALA A 224 14.18 3.65 15.79
CA ALA A 224 14.32 5.00 16.32
C ALA A 224 13.42 5.21 17.57
N ASP A 225 12.50 6.16 17.52
CA ASP A 225 11.57 6.50 18.60
C ASP A 225 10.18 5.84 18.45
N ARG A 226 9.97 5.03 17.40
CA ARG A 226 8.68 4.42 17.11
C ARG A 226 8.64 2.93 17.42
N ALA A 227 7.68 2.54 18.25
CA ALA A 227 7.41 1.14 18.61
C ALA A 227 6.10 0.64 17.98
N VAL A 228 6.14 -0.55 17.40
CA VAL A 228 5.00 -1.20 16.75
C VAL A 228 4.80 -2.61 17.29
N LYS A 229 3.58 -2.91 17.71
CA LYS A 229 3.19 -4.28 18.08
C LYS A 229 2.80 -5.05 16.82
N GLY A 230 3.39 -6.23 16.63
CA GLY A 230 3.08 -7.03 15.45
C GLY A 230 3.84 -8.34 15.39
N GLU A 231 4.04 -8.80 14.16
CA GLU A 231 4.79 -10.01 13.85
C GLU A 231 5.84 -9.72 12.78
N LEU A 232 6.90 -10.53 12.79
CA LEU A 232 7.93 -10.59 11.77
C LEU A 232 7.98 -11.98 11.17
N MET A 233 8.50 -12.09 9.96
CA MET A 233 8.82 -13.35 9.29
C MET A 233 10.32 -13.38 9.03
N ILE A 234 10.96 -14.47 9.43
CA ILE A 234 12.36 -14.74 9.09
C ILE A 234 12.38 -15.33 7.68
N THR A 235 13.25 -14.80 6.84
CA THR A 235 13.48 -15.26 5.47
C THR A 235 14.97 -15.47 5.23
N LYS A 236 15.30 -16.19 4.17
CA LYS A 236 16.71 -16.40 3.77
C LYS A 236 17.47 -15.10 3.50
N TYR A 237 16.76 -14.05 3.09
CA TYR A 237 17.37 -12.75 2.80
C TYR A 237 17.39 -11.81 4.02
N GLY A 238 16.64 -12.09 5.08
CA GLY A 238 16.55 -11.21 6.24
C GLY A 238 15.19 -11.26 6.92
N LEU A 239 14.52 -10.11 7.05
CA LEU A 239 13.26 -9.97 7.76
C LEU A 239 12.18 -9.32 6.89
N GLU A 240 10.93 -9.74 7.11
CA GLU A 240 9.72 -9.09 6.57
C GLU A 240 8.58 -9.14 7.58
N GLY A 241 7.40 -8.62 7.22
CA GLY A 241 6.20 -8.74 8.03
C GLY A 241 5.61 -7.43 8.51
N GLY A 242 4.40 -7.52 9.09
CA GLY A 242 3.56 -6.35 9.35
C GLY A 242 4.17 -5.32 10.31
N ALA A 243 5.01 -5.72 11.26
CA ALA A 243 5.70 -4.78 12.13
C ALA A 243 6.77 -3.99 11.37
N LEU A 244 7.57 -4.67 10.52
CA LEU A 244 8.61 -4.04 9.72
C LEU A 244 8.01 -3.08 8.67
N TYR A 245 6.91 -3.49 8.04
CA TYR A 245 6.23 -2.65 7.05
C TYR A 245 5.73 -1.32 7.63
N GLN A 246 5.27 -1.33 8.87
CA GLN A 246 4.84 -0.12 9.56
C GLN A 246 6.01 0.81 9.94
N LEU A 247 7.24 0.31 9.98
CA LEU A 247 8.45 1.06 10.34
C LEU A 247 9.28 1.45 9.11
N THR A 248 8.74 1.31 7.91
CA THR A 248 9.50 1.55 6.67
C THR A 248 10.10 2.96 6.58
N ARG A 249 9.42 3.97 7.10
CA ARG A 249 9.92 5.37 7.12
C ARG A 249 11.14 5.53 8.00
N GLU A 250 11.01 5.04 9.22
CA GLU A 250 12.06 5.08 10.25
C GLU A 250 13.28 4.29 9.78
N LEU A 251 13.07 3.11 9.22
CA LEU A 251 14.12 2.24 8.69
C LEU A 251 14.93 2.87 7.57
N ARG A 252 14.35 3.72 6.73
CA ARG A 252 15.10 4.45 5.70
C ARG A 252 16.14 5.42 6.28
N GLY A 253 15.91 5.92 7.47
CA GLY A 253 16.84 6.82 8.18
C GLY A 253 17.73 6.11 9.22
N CYS A 254 17.23 5.00 9.80
CA CYS A 254 17.90 4.22 10.83
C CYS A 254 17.63 2.73 10.62
N PRO A 255 18.48 1.99 9.89
CA PRO A 255 18.25 0.59 9.56
C PRO A 255 18.58 -0.34 10.73
N GLU A 256 18.15 0.00 11.93
CA GLU A 256 18.31 -0.80 13.14
C GLU A 256 16.94 -0.99 13.82
N ILE A 257 16.68 -2.22 14.26
CA ILE A 257 15.49 -2.53 15.05
C ILE A 257 15.85 -3.17 16.38
N GLU A 258 15.01 -2.93 17.37
CA GLU A 258 14.99 -3.65 18.64
C GLU A 258 13.71 -4.49 18.73
N ILE A 259 13.84 -5.76 19.10
CA ILE A 259 12.70 -6.67 19.24
C ILE A 259 12.52 -7.03 20.72
N ASP A 260 11.33 -6.76 21.27
CA ASP A 260 10.87 -7.30 22.56
C ASP A 260 9.95 -8.49 22.30
N PHE A 261 10.43 -9.70 22.66
CA PHE A 261 9.67 -10.95 22.51
C PHE A 261 8.63 -11.18 23.61
N LYS A 262 8.70 -10.42 24.70
CA LYS A 262 7.78 -10.56 25.85
C LYS A 262 7.35 -9.18 26.37
N PRO A 263 6.64 -8.37 25.56
CA PRO A 263 6.29 -7.00 25.92
C PRO A 263 5.39 -6.90 27.16
N GLY A 264 4.65 -7.96 27.49
CA GLY A 264 3.82 -8.02 28.68
C GLY A 264 4.56 -8.49 29.96
N SER A 265 5.90 -8.58 29.96
CA SER A 265 6.68 -9.06 31.11
C SER A 265 7.89 -8.18 31.35
N THR A 266 8.13 -7.82 32.60
CA THR A 266 9.36 -7.13 33.03
C THR A 266 10.54 -8.08 33.16
N PRO A 267 11.79 -7.61 33.09
CA PRO A 267 12.98 -8.41 33.36
C PRO A 267 12.93 -9.17 34.71
N ALA A 268 12.43 -8.50 35.76
CA ALA A 268 12.30 -9.08 37.10
C ALA A 268 11.28 -10.25 37.12
N GLU A 269 10.15 -10.09 36.43
CA GLU A 269 9.14 -11.14 36.32
C GLU A 269 9.65 -12.34 35.51
N LEU A 270 10.38 -12.10 34.43
CA LEU A 270 11.01 -13.18 33.66
C LEU A 270 11.98 -13.99 34.54
N ARG A 271 12.82 -13.32 35.31
CA ARG A 271 13.75 -13.94 36.26
C ARG A 271 13.00 -14.73 37.34
N LYS A 272 11.97 -14.15 37.95
CA LYS A 272 11.17 -14.79 39.01
C LYS A 272 10.44 -16.04 38.53
N ARG A 273 10.02 -16.08 37.26
CA ARG A 273 9.30 -17.22 36.67
C ARG A 273 10.21 -18.38 36.30
N LEU A 274 11.52 -18.17 36.21
CA LEU A 274 12.44 -19.23 35.81
C LEU A 274 12.38 -20.42 36.75
N ARG A 275 12.12 -21.60 36.23
CA ARG A 275 11.93 -22.85 36.98
C ARG A 275 12.44 -24.01 36.17
N GLY A 276 12.86 -25.06 36.89
CA GLY A 276 13.17 -26.36 36.35
C GLY A 276 14.66 -26.66 36.24
N GLU A 277 14.95 -27.90 35.82
CA GLU A 277 16.28 -28.43 35.58
C GLU A 277 16.61 -28.38 34.08
N GLY A 278 17.87 -28.61 33.74
CA GLY A 278 18.40 -28.61 32.37
C GLY A 278 19.24 -27.38 32.07
N SER A 279 19.67 -27.23 30.83
CA SER A 279 20.43 -26.10 30.37
C SER A 279 19.63 -24.76 30.50
N ILE A 280 20.34 -23.64 30.63
CA ILE A 280 19.67 -22.30 30.69
C ILE A 280 18.72 -22.12 29.52
N LYS A 281 19.14 -22.50 28.30
CA LYS A 281 18.32 -22.43 27.10
C LYS A 281 17.01 -23.24 27.25
N GLU A 282 17.07 -24.46 27.69
CA GLU A 282 15.86 -25.30 27.87
C GLU A 282 14.91 -24.69 28.90
N GLN A 283 15.46 -24.19 30.02
CA GLN A 283 14.68 -23.53 31.05
C GLN A 283 13.97 -22.27 30.53
N VAL A 284 14.68 -21.35 29.84
CA VAL A 284 14.09 -20.09 29.34
C VAL A 284 13.08 -20.34 28.22
N VAL A 285 13.37 -21.24 27.28
CA VAL A 285 12.45 -21.60 26.19
C VAL A 285 11.14 -22.13 26.74
N ARG A 286 11.21 -23.11 27.64
CA ARG A 286 10.03 -23.72 28.27
C ARG A 286 9.26 -22.71 29.13
N THR A 287 9.93 -22.02 30.03
CA THR A 287 9.30 -21.15 31.04
C THR A 287 8.69 -19.89 30.41
N TRP A 288 9.40 -19.28 29.46
CA TRP A 288 8.94 -18.06 28.80
C TRP A 288 8.15 -18.35 27.52
N ARG A 289 7.95 -19.63 27.19
CA ARG A 289 7.23 -20.08 25.99
C ARG A 289 7.75 -19.37 24.74
N LEU A 290 9.07 -19.43 24.52
CA LEU A 290 9.68 -18.96 23.29
C LEU A 290 9.48 -19.99 22.19
N SER A 291 9.21 -19.54 20.96
CA SER A 291 9.28 -20.42 19.80
C SER A 291 10.74 -20.81 19.51
N ALA A 292 10.95 -21.93 18.84
CA ALA A 292 12.29 -22.34 18.42
C ALA A 292 12.99 -21.24 17.59
N ALA A 293 12.25 -20.58 16.69
CA ALA A 293 12.76 -19.48 15.88
C ALA A 293 13.13 -18.24 16.74
N SER A 294 12.31 -17.91 17.76
CA SER A 294 12.62 -16.80 18.68
C SER A 294 13.89 -17.07 19.49
N ALA A 295 14.03 -18.30 20.01
CA ALA A 295 15.21 -18.68 20.76
C ALA A 295 16.47 -18.69 19.86
N ALA A 296 16.36 -19.24 18.65
CA ALA A 296 17.45 -19.26 17.68
C ALA A 296 17.88 -17.82 17.29
N LEU A 297 16.92 -16.90 17.11
CA LEU A 297 17.25 -15.50 16.78
C LEU A 297 18.00 -14.79 17.93
N ILE A 298 17.57 -15.01 19.18
CA ILE A 298 18.26 -14.47 20.34
C ILE A 298 19.68 -15.03 20.43
N GLU A 299 19.87 -16.31 20.16
CA GLU A 299 21.21 -16.93 20.15
C GLU A 299 22.07 -16.40 19.01
N GLU A 300 21.53 -16.25 17.82
CA GLU A 300 22.22 -15.72 16.63
C GLU A 300 22.76 -14.30 16.88
N VAL A 301 21.94 -13.46 17.51
CA VAL A 301 22.24 -12.04 17.67
C VAL A 301 23.01 -11.73 18.96
N SER A 302 22.64 -12.40 20.07
CA SER A 302 23.09 -11.99 21.41
C SER A 302 24.08 -12.98 22.03
N HIS A 303 24.22 -14.21 21.52
CA HIS A 303 25.08 -15.28 22.03
C HIS A 303 24.98 -15.44 23.57
N PRO A 304 23.78 -15.60 24.16
CA PRO A 304 23.55 -15.53 25.58
C PRO A 304 24.18 -16.72 26.33
N LYS A 305 24.94 -16.44 27.40
CA LYS A 305 25.60 -17.45 28.24
C LYS A 305 24.98 -17.56 29.63
N THR A 306 24.38 -16.51 30.12
CA THR A 306 23.75 -16.43 31.45
C THR A 306 22.25 -16.14 31.35
N VAL A 307 21.51 -16.38 32.42
CA VAL A 307 20.09 -15.99 32.52
C VAL A 307 19.89 -14.50 32.27
N SER A 308 20.84 -13.66 32.70
CA SER A 308 20.80 -12.24 32.49
C SER A 308 20.91 -11.88 30.99
N ASP A 309 21.79 -12.56 30.26
CA ASP A 309 21.94 -12.35 28.81
C ASP A 309 20.67 -12.75 28.06
N TRP A 310 20.05 -13.87 28.43
CA TRP A 310 18.77 -14.31 27.87
C TRP A 310 17.66 -13.29 28.14
N ILE A 311 17.58 -12.73 29.36
CA ILE A 311 16.60 -11.67 29.69
C ILE A 311 16.84 -10.45 28.83
N SER A 312 18.10 -10.00 28.68
CA SER A 312 18.46 -8.88 27.82
C SER A 312 18.08 -9.14 26.37
N GLY A 313 18.44 -10.31 25.82
CA GLY A 313 18.10 -10.69 24.42
C GLY A 313 16.60 -10.85 24.18
N VAL A 314 15.83 -11.30 25.18
CA VAL A 314 14.35 -11.39 25.07
C VAL A 314 13.71 -9.99 25.08
N LYS A 315 14.27 -9.04 25.82
CA LYS A 315 13.71 -7.70 25.97
C LYS A 315 14.22 -6.70 24.94
N VAL A 316 15.46 -6.87 24.48
CA VAL A 316 16.13 -5.95 23.54
C VAL A 316 17.04 -6.78 22.63
N CYS A 317 16.45 -7.43 21.64
CA CYS A 317 17.21 -8.09 20.57
C CYS A 317 17.43 -7.08 19.43
N ARG A 318 18.68 -6.58 19.30
CA ARG A 318 19.07 -5.57 18.30
C ARG A 318 19.51 -6.22 17.01
N ILE A 319 18.97 -5.76 15.89
CA ILE A 319 19.33 -6.23 14.55
C ILE A 319 19.61 -5.01 13.68
N VAL A 320 20.81 -4.94 13.13
CA VAL A 320 21.17 -3.97 12.10
C VAL A 320 20.81 -4.59 10.74
N LEU A 321 19.92 -3.92 10.03
CA LEU A 321 19.49 -4.34 8.69
C LEU A 321 20.44 -3.72 7.64
N GLU A 322 20.61 -4.38 6.51
CA GLU A 322 21.58 -3.96 5.49
C GLU A 322 20.97 -2.96 4.52
N ARG A 323 19.86 -3.34 3.88
CA ARG A 323 19.16 -2.53 2.88
C ARG A 323 17.73 -3.03 2.68
N PRO A 324 16.82 -2.19 2.17
CA PRO A 324 15.50 -2.65 1.76
C PRO A 324 15.60 -3.59 0.55
N ARG A 325 14.70 -4.55 0.45
CA ARG A 325 14.52 -5.36 -0.76
C ARG A 325 14.15 -4.47 -1.95
N PRO A 326 14.40 -4.93 -3.19
CA PRO A 326 14.06 -4.17 -4.40
C PRO A 326 12.62 -3.68 -4.42
N ILE A 327 12.39 -2.48 -4.96
CA ILE A 327 11.06 -1.86 -5.04
C ILE A 327 10.05 -2.73 -5.80
N SER A 328 10.51 -3.56 -6.73
CA SER A 328 9.67 -4.52 -7.46
C SER A 328 9.07 -5.62 -6.58
N GLU A 329 9.65 -5.86 -5.40
CA GLU A 329 9.18 -6.82 -4.38
C GLU A 329 8.35 -6.14 -3.28
N ALA A 330 8.38 -4.81 -3.22
CA ALA A 330 7.64 -4.04 -2.22
C ALA A 330 6.13 -4.10 -2.45
N ILE A 331 5.35 -4.06 -1.37
CA ILE A 331 3.88 -4.02 -1.45
C ILE A 331 3.41 -2.70 -2.04
N SER A 332 4.09 -1.59 -1.70
CA SER A 332 3.82 -0.25 -2.20
C SER A 332 5.11 0.54 -2.41
N SER A 333 4.98 1.74 -2.93
CA SER A 333 6.08 2.69 -3.08
C SER A 333 5.67 4.06 -2.55
N ALA A 334 6.65 4.82 -2.06
CA ALA A 334 6.52 6.26 -1.81
C ALA A 334 7.21 7.03 -2.93
N GLY A 335 6.82 8.28 -3.19
CA GLY A 335 7.28 9.08 -4.32
C GLY A 335 6.18 9.27 -5.36
N GLY A 336 6.51 9.91 -6.48
CA GLY A 336 5.57 10.24 -7.55
C GLY A 336 5.30 11.74 -7.67
N VAL A 337 4.07 12.13 -8.00
CA VAL A 337 3.66 13.53 -8.15
C VAL A 337 3.55 14.18 -6.78
N PRO A 338 4.36 15.22 -6.46
CA PRO A 338 4.29 15.89 -5.17
C PRO A 338 2.94 16.60 -4.96
N TRP A 339 2.52 16.67 -3.71
CA TRP A 339 1.24 17.29 -3.33
C TRP A 339 1.13 18.77 -3.66
N ASP A 340 2.23 19.51 -3.68
CA ASP A 340 2.26 20.94 -4.04
C ASP A 340 2.01 21.17 -5.53
N GLN A 341 2.13 20.13 -6.36
CA GLN A 341 1.77 20.17 -7.77
C GLN A 341 0.27 19.96 -8.02
N LEU A 342 -0.50 19.66 -6.97
CA LEU A 342 -1.92 19.36 -7.06
C LEU A 342 -2.77 20.42 -6.36
N THR A 343 -3.97 20.62 -6.87
CA THR A 343 -5.03 21.38 -6.20
C THR A 343 -5.75 20.49 -5.17
N ASP A 344 -6.74 21.03 -4.45
CA ASP A 344 -7.49 20.25 -3.44
C ASP A 344 -8.39 19.18 -4.06
N ASP A 345 -8.77 19.33 -5.34
CA ASP A 345 -9.50 18.35 -6.13
C ASP A 345 -8.59 17.44 -6.98
N LEU A 346 -7.30 17.45 -6.67
CA LEU A 346 -6.23 16.63 -7.28
C LEU A 346 -5.96 16.92 -8.75
N MET A 347 -6.31 18.11 -9.24
CA MET A 347 -5.94 18.61 -10.56
C MET A 347 -4.48 19.05 -10.54
N LEU A 348 -3.72 18.74 -11.60
CA LEU A 348 -2.38 19.28 -11.81
C LEU A 348 -2.44 20.81 -11.99
N ARG A 349 -1.64 21.54 -11.21
CA ARG A 349 -1.60 23.02 -11.29
C ARG A 349 -1.13 23.53 -12.63
N SER A 350 -0.26 22.77 -13.30
CA SER A 350 0.29 23.10 -14.62
C SER A 350 -0.60 22.67 -15.79
N PHE A 351 -1.63 21.83 -15.58
CA PHE A 351 -2.47 21.28 -16.62
C PHE A 351 -3.94 21.29 -16.19
N ALA A 352 -4.68 22.31 -16.61
CA ALA A 352 -6.10 22.46 -16.30
C ALA A 352 -6.93 21.31 -16.89
N GLY A 353 -7.79 20.67 -16.10
CA GLY A 353 -8.58 19.50 -16.55
C GLY A 353 -7.82 18.16 -16.46
N VAL A 354 -6.58 18.14 -15.96
CA VAL A 354 -5.78 16.91 -15.75
C VAL A 354 -5.65 16.62 -14.27
N PHE A 355 -6.03 15.43 -13.85
CA PHE A 355 -6.10 15.00 -12.46
C PHE A 355 -5.21 13.80 -12.20
N CYS A 356 -4.73 13.63 -10.98
CA CYS A 356 -3.95 12.47 -10.54
C CYS A 356 -4.67 11.73 -9.40
N ALA A 357 -4.59 10.38 -9.39
CA ALA A 357 -5.20 9.57 -8.35
C ALA A 357 -4.37 8.31 -8.02
N GLY A 358 -4.46 7.84 -6.78
CA GLY A 358 -3.80 6.62 -6.33
C GLY A 358 -2.32 6.79 -6.02
N GLU A 359 -1.60 5.69 -6.07
CA GLU A 359 -0.17 5.59 -5.67
C GLU A 359 0.81 6.30 -6.63
N MET A 360 0.32 6.96 -7.70
CA MET A 360 1.15 7.85 -8.50
C MET A 360 1.41 9.19 -7.84
N ILE A 361 0.60 9.59 -6.86
CA ILE A 361 0.80 10.76 -6.02
C ILE A 361 1.80 10.39 -4.93
N ASP A 362 2.64 11.34 -4.53
CA ASP A 362 3.64 11.14 -3.48
C ASP A 362 2.99 11.01 -2.09
N TRP A 363 2.66 9.78 -1.74
CA TRP A 363 2.20 9.40 -0.41
C TRP A 363 2.53 7.95 -0.08
N GLU A 364 2.63 7.67 1.20
CA GLU A 364 2.77 6.31 1.71
C GLU A 364 1.91 6.08 2.95
N ALA A 365 1.57 4.81 3.16
CA ALA A 365 0.86 4.32 4.33
C ALA A 365 1.27 2.88 4.61
N PRO A 366 1.14 2.38 5.86
CA PRO A 366 1.40 0.98 6.16
C PRO A 366 0.37 0.06 5.50
N THR A 367 0.66 -1.24 5.49
CA THR A 367 -0.35 -2.26 5.19
C THR A 367 -1.43 -2.26 6.28
N GLY A 368 -2.64 -2.73 5.93
CA GLY A 368 -3.75 -2.76 6.90
C GLY A 368 -5.03 -2.08 6.40
N GLY A 369 -5.17 -1.93 5.07
CA GLY A 369 -6.34 -1.32 4.42
C GLY A 369 -6.13 0.15 4.04
N TYR A 370 -5.06 0.78 4.52
CA TYR A 370 -4.79 2.20 4.28
C TYR A 370 -4.49 2.49 2.80
N LEU A 371 -3.70 1.64 2.14
CA LEU A 371 -3.37 1.79 0.72
C LEU A 371 -4.62 1.71 -0.16
N MET A 372 -5.50 0.76 0.12
CA MET A 372 -6.77 0.61 -0.61
C MET A 372 -7.69 1.80 -0.37
N GLN A 373 -7.85 2.22 0.90
CA GLN A 373 -8.62 3.41 1.26
C GLN A 373 -8.09 4.63 0.53
N GLY A 374 -6.76 4.85 0.50
CA GLY A 374 -6.12 5.97 -0.19
C GLY A 374 -6.41 6.00 -1.70
N CYS A 375 -6.39 4.83 -2.36
CA CYS A 375 -6.78 4.72 -3.76
C CYS A 375 -8.25 5.11 -3.99
N PHE A 376 -9.17 4.67 -3.13
CA PHE A 376 -10.58 5.02 -3.26
C PHE A 376 -10.85 6.49 -2.97
N VAL A 377 -10.22 7.07 -1.96
CA VAL A 377 -10.32 8.49 -1.61
C VAL A 377 -9.87 9.35 -2.78
N THR A 378 -8.63 9.14 -3.24
CA THR A 378 -8.04 9.95 -4.31
C THR A 378 -8.77 9.75 -5.64
N GLY A 379 -9.20 8.52 -5.94
CA GLY A 379 -10.03 8.24 -7.13
C GLY A 379 -11.38 8.93 -7.07
N THR A 380 -12.02 9.00 -5.91
CA THR A 380 -13.29 9.71 -5.72
C THR A 380 -13.10 11.22 -5.95
N ILE A 381 -12.10 11.83 -5.31
CA ILE A 381 -11.86 13.27 -5.38
C ILE A 381 -11.46 13.70 -6.80
N ALA A 382 -10.54 12.96 -7.44
CA ALA A 382 -10.14 13.24 -8.82
C ALA A 382 -11.31 13.08 -9.80
N GLY A 383 -12.15 12.05 -9.59
CA GLY A 383 -13.36 11.83 -10.40
C GLY A 383 -14.39 12.94 -10.25
N GLU A 384 -14.63 13.43 -9.03
CA GLU A 384 -15.50 14.58 -8.77
C GLU A 384 -14.94 15.87 -9.35
N GLY A 385 -13.62 16.08 -9.23
CA GLY A 385 -12.91 17.21 -9.83
C GLY A 385 -13.08 17.23 -11.35
N ALA A 386 -12.81 16.11 -12.02
CA ALA A 386 -12.96 15.96 -13.46
C ALA A 386 -14.42 16.19 -13.92
N ALA A 387 -15.39 15.65 -13.20
CA ALA A 387 -16.80 15.85 -13.50
C ALA A 387 -17.21 17.34 -13.34
N LYS A 388 -16.76 18.01 -12.29
CA LYS A 388 -16.97 19.46 -12.07
C LYS A 388 -16.31 20.30 -13.16
N TRP A 389 -15.11 19.94 -13.59
CA TRP A 389 -14.39 20.60 -14.68
C TRP A 389 -15.20 20.58 -15.98
N ILE A 390 -15.64 19.39 -16.38
CA ILE A 390 -16.47 19.20 -17.58
C ILE A 390 -17.79 19.97 -17.49
N ALA A 391 -18.45 19.95 -16.32
CA ALA A 391 -19.73 20.63 -16.14
C ALA A 391 -19.63 22.17 -16.26
N LYS A 392 -18.46 22.76 -16.05
CA LYS A 392 -18.22 24.21 -16.23
C LYS A 392 -18.00 24.61 -17.69
N GLY A 393 -17.86 23.66 -18.63
CA GLY A 393 -17.72 23.90 -20.05
C GLY A 393 -16.37 24.49 -20.46
N HIS A 394 -15.32 24.01 -19.77
CA HIS A 394 -13.93 24.41 -20.08
C HIS A 394 -13.35 23.59 -21.20
#